data_6c1e2c662f14770635569548d0b4c479
#
_entry.id   6c1e2c662f14770635569548d0b4c479
#
_cell.length_a   1.000
_cell.length_b   1.000
_cell.length_c   1.000
_cell.angle_alpha   90.00
_cell.angle_beta   90.00
_cell.angle_gamma   90.00
#
_symmetry.space_group_name_H-M   'P 1'
#
loop_
_entity.id
_entity.type
_entity.pdbx_description
1 polymer ?
#
loop_
_entity_poly.entity_id
_entity_poly.type
_entity_poly.pdbx_seq_one_letter_code
_entity_poly.pdbx_strand_id
1 'polypeptide(L)'
;MKPTSEILERIEKCSSEHKDGVFTRLYRYLLREDIYYAAYQKLYANKGATTQGIDNDTADGFSDFYVKELIQSLKDGTYKANPVRREYIPKKNGKLRPLGIPSFHDKLLQEVVRMILEAIYEPVFDSHSHGFRPGKSCHTALRQISSDFTGVVWFIEGDIQGCFDNINHEKLIEILSRKIKDSRFLNIIRQFLKAGYIENWKYNATYSGSPQGGLCGYRHKPPYVDKDIMPS
;
A
#
# COMPACT_ATOMS: atom_id res chain seq x y z
N MET A 1 -11.97 1.40 24.91
CA MET A 1 -10.90 1.07 23.94
C MET A 1 -10.67 2.32 23.10
N LYS A 2 -9.41 2.75 22.86
CA LYS A 2 -9.15 3.95 22.06
C LYS A 2 -9.60 3.73 20.61
N PRO A 3 -10.27 4.67 19.95
CA PRO A 3 -10.70 4.52 18.57
C PRO A 3 -9.51 4.45 17.60
N THR A 4 -9.73 3.90 16.42
CA THR A 4 -8.71 3.76 15.36
C THR A 4 -8.07 5.10 15.00
N SER A 5 -8.85 6.19 14.90
CA SER A 5 -8.33 7.53 14.61
C SER A 5 -7.26 7.97 15.60
N GLU A 6 -7.55 7.84 16.92
CA GLU A 6 -6.60 8.21 17.99
C GLU A 6 -5.30 7.37 17.95
N ILE A 7 -5.41 6.12 17.50
CA ILE A 7 -4.23 5.25 17.37
C ILE A 7 -3.36 5.72 16.21
N LEU A 8 -3.95 6.00 15.05
CA LEU A 8 -3.23 6.47 13.87
C LEU A 8 -2.60 7.84 14.12
N GLU A 9 -3.32 8.78 14.71
CA GLU A 9 -2.81 10.09 15.13
C GLU A 9 -1.62 9.96 16.10
N ARG A 10 -1.68 9.03 17.03
CA ARG A 10 -0.56 8.78 17.96
C ARG A 10 0.66 8.20 17.25
N ILE A 11 0.48 7.31 16.27
CA ILE A 11 1.57 6.79 15.45
C ILE A 11 2.19 7.92 14.64
N GLU A 12 1.37 8.74 14.00
CA GLU A 12 1.78 9.90 13.21
C GLU A 12 2.56 10.91 14.05
N LYS A 13 2.03 11.27 15.22
CA LYS A 13 2.70 12.16 16.18
C LYS A 13 4.06 11.60 16.62
N CYS A 14 4.11 10.31 16.99
CA CYS A 14 5.35 9.66 17.37
C CYS A 14 6.39 9.68 16.23
N SER A 15 5.95 9.46 14.99
CA SER A 15 6.84 9.49 13.82
C SER A 15 7.33 10.91 13.50
N SER A 16 6.49 11.94 13.69
CA SER A 16 6.89 13.34 13.46
C SER A 16 7.87 13.85 14.50
N GLU A 17 7.68 13.49 15.77
CA GLU A 17 8.54 13.90 16.88
C GLU A 17 9.88 13.15 16.88
N HIS A 18 9.89 11.88 16.43
CA HIS A 18 11.07 11.02 16.44
C HIS A 18 11.33 10.43 15.06
N LYS A 19 11.96 11.23 14.19
CA LYS A 19 12.21 10.82 12.78
C LYS A 19 12.98 9.50 12.65
N ASP A 20 13.87 9.19 13.58
CA ASP A 20 14.63 7.94 13.66
C ASP A 20 14.00 6.89 14.57
N GLY A 21 12.80 7.17 15.07
CA GLY A 21 12.05 6.28 15.95
C GLY A 21 11.65 4.97 15.25
N VAL A 22 11.66 3.87 16.00
CA VAL A 22 11.28 2.54 15.52
C VAL A 22 9.98 2.05 16.13
N PHE A 23 9.20 1.32 15.34
CA PHE A 23 7.92 0.74 15.73
C PHE A 23 8.05 -0.77 15.90
N THR A 24 7.74 -1.30 17.10
CA THR A 24 7.97 -2.71 17.45
C THR A 24 6.71 -3.55 17.63
N ARG A 25 5.52 -2.94 17.67
CA ARG A 25 4.26 -3.62 18.05
C ARG A 25 3.10 -3.22 17.13
N LEU A 26 3.32 -3.23 15.81
CA LEU A 26 2.29 -2.85 14.83
C LEU A 26 1.30 -3.97 14.56
N TYR A 27 1.74 -5.23 14.62
CA TYR A 27 0.89 -6.39 14.35
C TYR A 27 -0.37 -6.43 15.21
N ARG A 28 -0.28 -5.98 16.46
CA ARG A 28 -1.45 -5.91 17.37
C ARG A 28 -2.60 -5.06 16.83
N TYR A 29 -2.33 -4.09 15.96
CA TYR A 29 -3.36 -3.28 15.34
C TYR A 29 -4.13 -4.04 14.27
N LEU A 30 -3.51 -5.03 13.62
CA LEU A 30 -4.18 -5.92 12.68
C LEU A 30 -5.17 -6.88 13.37
N LEU A 31 -5.14 -6.97 14.69
CA LEU A 31 -6.02 -7.83 15.48
C LEU A 31 -7.21 -7.06 16.09
N ARG A 32 -7.46 -5.83 15.64
CA ARG A 32 -8.55 -4.96 16.12
C ARG A 32 -9.66 -4.93 15.09
N GLU A 33 -10.90 -5.08 15.54
CA GLU A 33 -12.06 -5.04 14.65
C GLU A 33 -12.32 -3.63 14.10
N ASP A 34 -12.21 -2.59 14.95
CA ASP A 34 -12.55 -1.20 14.60
C ASP A 34 -11.72 -0.64 13.42
N ILE A 35 -10.48 -1.08 13.24
CA ILE A 35 -9.65 -0.63 12.12
C ILE A 35 -10.16 -1.18 10.77
N TYR A 36 -10.77 -2.37 10.77
CA TYR A 36 -11.36 -2.97 9.57
C TYR A 36 -12.62 -2.25 9.12
N TYR A 37 -13.43 -1.76 10.06
CA TYR A 37 -14.59 -0.92 9.72
C TYR A 37 -14.14 0.40 9.09
N ALA A 38 -13.10 1.04 9.62
CA ALA A 38 -12.53 2.24 9.03
C ALA A 38 -11.93 1.98 7.63
N ALA A 39 -11.26 0.83 7.46
CA ALA A 39 -10.74 0.40 6.16
C ALA A 39 -11.87 0.12 5.16
N TYR A 40 -12.93 -0.56 5.60
CA TYR A 40 -14.09 -0.85 4.78
C TYR A 40 -14.76 0.42 4.25
N GLN A 41 -14.98 1.42 5.11
CA GLN A 41 -15.56 2.71 4.68
C GLN A 41 -14.76 3.36 3.56
N LYS A 42 -13.42 3.32 3.65
CA LYS A 42 -12.54 3.85 2.60
C LYS A 42 -12.60 3.03 1.31
N LEU A 43 -12.68 1.71 1.42
CA LEU A 43 -12.76 0.82 0.27
C LEU A 43 -14.10 0.91 -0.45
N TYR A 44 -15.20 0.94 0.30
CA TYR A 44 -16.56 0.99 -0.24
C TYR A 44 -16.80 2.25 -1.09
N ALA A 45 -16.19 3.36 -0.71
CA ALA A 45 -16.25 4.60 -1.48
C ALA A 45 -15.51 4.52 -2.85
N ASN A 46 -14.75 3.45 -3.12
CA ASN A 46 -13.98 3.30 -4.34
C ASN A 46 -14.77 2.53 -5.41
N LYS A 47 -14.66 2.94 -6.68
CA LYS A 47 -15.32 2.28 -7.83
C LYS A 47 -14.95 0.80 -8.00
N GLY A 48 -13.83 0.35 -7.43
CA GLY A 48 -13.38 -1.04 -7.47
C GLY A 48 -13.84 -1.91 -6.28
N ALA A 49 -14.72 -1.40 -5.41
CA ALA A 49 -15.18 -2.11 -4.22
C ALA A 49 -15.85 -3.44 -4.56
N THR A 50 -16.68 -3.46 -5.59
CA THR A 50 -17.43 -4.63 -6.06
C THR A 50 -16.67 -5.49 -7.08
N THR A 51 -15.43 -5.15 -7.43
CA THR A 51 -14.64 -5.92 -8.39
C THR A 51 -14.08 -7.17 -7.70
N GLN A 52 -14.49 -8.35 -8.18
CA GLN A 52 -14.06 -9.65 -7.66
C GLN A 52 -12.58 -9.92 -7.94
N GLY A 53 -11.89 -10.52 -6.98
CA GLY A 53 -10.56 -11.07 -7.13
C GLY A 53 -10.55 -12.43 -7.83
N ILE A 54 -9.84 -13.38 -7.24
CA ILE A 54 -9.86 -14.81 -7.65
C ILE A 54 -11.03 -15.58 -7.06
N ASP A 55 -11.62 -15.02 -6.04
CA ASP A 55 -12.84 -15.47 -5.35
C ASP A 55 -14.03 -14.60 -5.76
N ASN A 56 -15.22 -14.99 -5.30
CA ASN A 56 -16.44 -14.23 -5.56
C ASN A 56 -16.69 -13.15 -4.50
N ASP A 57 -15.78 -12.96 -3.56
CA ASP A 57 -15.95 -12.01 -2.48
C ASP A 57 -15.81 -10.55 -2.95
N THR A 58 -16.73 -9.73 -2.50
CA THR A 58 -16.79 -8.28 -2.78
C THR A 58 -17.09 -7.51 -1.51
N ALA A 59 -17.07 -6.18 -1.60
CA ALA A 59 -17.45 -5.32 -0.49
C ALA A 59 -18.88 -5.55 0.01
N ASP A 60 -19.77 -6.08 -0.83
CA ASP A 60 -21.17 -6.33 -0.45
C ASP A 60 -21.32 -7.50 0.53
N GLY A 61 -20.34 -8.43 0.57
CA GLY A 61 -20.27 -9.54 1.51
C GLY A 61 -19.66 -9.17 2.88
N PHE A 62 -19.31 -7.91 3.11
CA PHE A 62 -18.70 -7.49 4.38
C PHE A 62 -19.65 -7.67 5.57
N SER A 63 -19.15 -8.27 6.64
CA SER A 63 -19.87 -8.52 7.89
C SER A 63 -18.93 -8.61 9.08
N ASP A 64 -19.48 -8.53 10.28
CA ASP A 64 -18.73 -8.77 11.53
C ASP A 64 -18.07 -10.15 11.56
N PHE A 65 -18.78 -11.15 11.06
CA PHE A 65 -18.25 -12.51 10.98
C PHE A 65 -17.01 -12.57 10.09
N TYR A 66 -17.06 -11.93 8.93
CA TYR A 66 -15.95 -11.83 7.99
C TYR A 66 -14.68 -11.20 8.61
N VAL A 67 -14.86 -10.11 9.36
CA VAL A 67 -13.75 -9.45 10.08
C VAL A 67 -13.17 -10.37 11.15
N LYS A 68 -14.04 -11.07 11.91
CA LYS A 68 -13.60 -11.98 12.98
C LYS A 68 -12.84 -13.19 12.42
N GLU A 69 -13.27 -13.77 11.32
CA GLU A 69 -12.54 -14.86 10.64
C GLU A 69 -11.15 -14.40 10.18
N LEU A 70 -11.06 -13.23 9.55
CA LEU A 70 -9.79 -12.66 9.12
C LEU A 70 -8.85 -12.44 10.32
N ILE A 71 -9.36 -11.82 11.39
CA ILE A 71 -8.58 -11.61 12.62
C ILE A 71 -8.15 -12.94 13.25
N GLN A 72 -9.03 -13.96 13.24
CA GLN A 72 -8.69 -15.27 13.79
C GLN A 72 -7.56 -15.92 13.00
N SER A 73 -7.63 -15.89 11.68
CA SER A 73 -6.56 -16.42 10.82
C SER A 73 -5.21 -15.73 11.04
N LEU A 74 -5.23 -14.42 11.33
CA LEU A 74 -4.02 -13.66 11.71
C LEU A 74 -3.50 -14.08 13.09
N LYS A 75 -4.39 -14.29 14.09
CA LYS A 75 -4.01 -14.76 15.43
C LYS A 75 -3.34 -16.12 15.39
N ASP A 76 -3.93 -17.05 14.63
CA ASP A 76 -3.48 -18.44 14.51
C ASP A 76 -2.27 -18.57 13.57
N GLY A 77 -1.92 -17.50 12.85
CA GLY A 77 -0.83 -17.52 11.87
C GLY A 77 -1.15 -18.35 10.61
N THR A 78 -2.42 -18.64 10.37
CA THR A 78 -2.89 -19.41 9.21
C THR A 78 -3.19 -18.56 7.98
N TYR A 79 -3.25 -17.22 8.16
CA TYR A 79 -3.48 -16.29 7.06
C TYR A 79 -2.41 -16.46 5.97
N LYS A 80 -2.88 -16.55 4.73
CA LYS A 80 -2.06 -16.55 3.52
C LYS A 80 -2.69 -15.61 2.51
N ALA A 81 -1.88 -14.69 1.95
CA ALA A 81 -2.33 -13.80 0.89
C ALA A 81 -2.65 -14.61 -0.38
N ASN A 82 -3.81 -14.35 -0.99
CA ASN A 82 -4.21 -14.96 -2.24
C ASN A 82 -3.47 -14.35 -3.43
N PRO A 83 -3.20 -15.13 -4.51
CA PRO A 83 -2.72 -14.54 -5.75
C PRO A 83 -3.75 -13.56 -6.31
N VAL A 84 -3.28 -12.49 -6.95
CA VAL A 84 -4.17 -11.52 -7.57
C VAL A 84 -4.69 -12.02 -8.92
N ARG A 85 -5.93 -11.68 -9.29
CA ARG A 85 -6.46 -11.93 -10.62
C ARG A 85 -5.90 -10.90 -11.59
N ARG A 86 -5.24 -11.36 -12.67
CA ARG A 86 -4.67 -10.49 -13.70
C ARG A 86 -5.73 -10.08 -14.70
N GLU A 87 -5.82 -8.76 -14.95
CA GLU A 87 -6.64 -8.14 -15.99
C GLU A 87 -5.81 -7.13 -16.77
N TYR A 88 -6.20 -6.85 -18.02
CA TYR A 88 -5.48 -5.91 -18.87
C TYR A 88 -6.34 -4.71 -19.21
N ILE A 89 -5.81 -3.51 -18.96
CA ILE A 89 -6.48 -2.25 -19.31
C ILE A 89 -5.73 -1.58 -20.47
N PRO A 90 -6.41 -1.16 -21.55
CA PRO A 90 -5.77 -0.47 -22.64
C PRO A 90 -5.28 0.91 -22.20
N LYS A 91 -4.04 1.25 -22.57
CA LYS A 91 -3.48 2.60 -22.47
C LYS A 91 -3.86 3.43 -23.69
N LYS A 92 -3.78 4.77 -23.58
CA LYS A 92 -4.02 5.70 -24.71
C LYS A 92 -3.14 5.44 -25.94
N ASN A 93 -1.97 4.85 -25.77
CA ASN A 93 -1.04 4.49 -26.83
C ASN A 93 -1.24 3.07 -27.40
N GLY A 94 -2.36 2.43 -27.14
CA GLY A 94 -2.69 1.08 -27.58
C GLY A 94 -2.00 -0.07 -26.84
N LYS A 95 -1.03 0.20 -25.97
CA LYS A 95 -0.40 -0.83 -25.12
C LYS A 95 -1.33 -1.23 -23.98
N LEU A 96 -1.21 -2.47 -23.52
CA LEU A 96 -1.95 -2.98 -22.39
C LEU A 96 -1.19 -2.69 -21.08
N ARG A 97 -1.95 -2.36 -20.04
CA ARG A 97 -1.43 -2.27 -18.67
C ARG A 97 -1.95 -3.46 -17.87
N PRO A 98 -1.08 -4.32 -17.35
CA PRO A 98 -1.52 -5.38 -16.45
C PRO A 98 -2.00 -4.78 -15.11
N LEU A 99 -3.14 -5.24 -14.66
CA LEU A 99 -3.74 -4.88 -13.38
C LEU A 99 -3.90 -6.16 -12.54
N GLY A 100 -3.51 -6.13 -11.29
CA GLY A 100 -3.74 -7.21 -10.35
C GLY A 100 -4.91 -6.87 -9.42
N ILE A 101 -5.94 -7.69 -9.41
CA ILE A 101 -7.13 -7.51 -8.58
C ILE A 101 -7.05 -8.49 -7.41
N PRO A 102 -6.77 -8.03 -6.17
CA PRO A 102 -6.74 -8.89 -4.99
C PRO A 102 -8.16 -9.38 -4.62
N SER A 103 -8.23 -10.45 -3.86
CA SER A 103 -9.46 -10.85 -3.16
C SER A 103 -9.92 -9.77 -2.19
N PHE A 104 -11.19 -9.77 -1.79
CA PHE A 104 -11.69 -8.74 -0.90
C PHE A 104 -11.06 -8.81 0.49
N HIS A 105 -10.79 -10.01 1.00
CA HIS A 105 -10.03 -10.22 2.24
C HIS A 105 -8.68 -9.50 2.20
N ASP A 106 -7.95 -9.70 1.12
CA ASP A 106 -6.63 -9.10 0.96
C ASP A 106 -6.71 -7.59 0.75
N LYS A 107 -7.70 -7.10 -0.01
CA LYS A 107 -7.96 -5.65 -0.13
C LYS A 107 -8.17 -5.00 1.24
N LEU A 108 -8.98 -5.64 2.08
CA LEU A 108 -9.32 -5.13 3.40
C LEU A 108 -8.09 -5.08 4.32
N LEU A 109 -7.32 -6.18 4.38
CA LEU A 109 -6.10 -6.23 5.19
C LEU A 109 -5.01 -5.30 4.64
N GLN A 110 -4.85 -5.21 3.32
CA GLN A 110 -3.95 -4.27 2.67
C GLN A 110 -4.28 -2.82 3.02
N GLU A 111 -5.58 -2.45 3.06
CA GLU A 111 -5.99 -1.10 3.45
C GLU A 111 -5.63 -0.81 4.91
N VAL A 112 -5.83 -1.77 5.82
CA VAL A 112 -5.40 -1.64 7.22
C VAL A 112 -3.88 -1.43 7.31
N VAL A 113 -3.09 -2.24 6.61
CA VAL A 113 -1.64 -2.10 6.55
C VAL A 113 -1.25 -0.73 5.99
N ARG A 114 -1.93 -0.28 4.90
CA ARG A 114 -1.70 1.03 4.29
C ARG A 114 -1.95 2.18 5.27
N MET A 115 -3.05 2.13 6.03
CA MET A 115 -3.38 3.17 7.03
C MET A 115 -2.27 3.29 8.09
N ILE A 116 -1.74 2.16 8.55
CA ILE A 116 -0.65 2.14 9.53
C ILE A 116 0.65 2.68 8.92
N LEU A 117 1.00 2.24 7.70
CA LEU A 117 2.19 2.73 6.99
C LEU A 117 2.09 4.22 6.68
N GLU A 118 0.91 4.71 6.28
CA GLU A 118 0.67 6.13 6.05
C GLU A 118 0.94 6.95 7.32
N ALA A 119 0.42 6.53 8.47
CA ALA A 119 0.67 7.21 9.74
C ALA A 119 2.16 7.21 10.15
N ILE A 120 2.94 6.22 9.73
CA ILE A 120 4.37 6.14 10.01
C ILE A 120 5.18 7.02 9.06
N TYR A 121 4.87 7.00 7.76
CA TYR A 121 5.74 7.58 6.74
C TYR A 121 5.32 8.97 6.28
N GLU A 122 4.02 9.33 6.35
CA GLU A 122 3.54 10.64 5.90
C GLU A 122 4.29 11.81 6.56
N PRO A 123 4.57 11.79 7.89
CA PRO A 123 5.29 12.89 8.56
C PRO A 123 6.75 13.03 8.15
N VAL A 124 7.35 12.00 7.56
CA VAL A 124 8.78 11.97 7.24
C VAL A 124 9.08 12.11 5.75
N PHE A 125 8.05 12.22 4.92
CA PHE A 125 8.25 12.46 3.51
C PHE A 125 8.81 13.85 3.21
N ASP A 126 9.63 13.92 2.16
CA ASP A 126 10.10 15.18 1.62
C ASP A 126 8.92 16.07 1.19
N SER A 127 9.05 17.37 1.44
CA SER A 127 8.02 18.36 1.11
C SER A 127 7.73 18.45 -0.39
N HIS A 128 8.69 18.09 -1.25
CA HIS A 128 8.58 18.07 -2.71
C HIS A 128 7.91 16.79 -3.26
N SER A 129 7.67 15.80 -2.41
CA SER A 129 6.94 14.61 -2.81
C SER A 129 5.44 14.88 -2.82
N HIS A 130 4.80 14.89 -3.99
CA HIS A 130 3.37 15.19 -4.15
C HIS A 130 2.53 13.99 -4.58
N GLY A 131 3.17 12.92 -5.09
CA GLY A 131 2.46 11.79 -5.66
C GLY A 131 1.71 10.97 -4.63
N PHE A 132 0.38 10.83 -4.77
CA PHE A 132 -0.47 9.94 -3.99
C PHE A 132 -0.51 10.17 -2.47
N ARG A 133 -0.15 11.33 -2.01
CA ARG A 133 -0.16 11.72 -0.58
C ARG A 133 -1.44 12.44 -0.20
N PRO A 134 -1.94 12.30 1.05
CA PRO A 134 -3.06 13.08 1.57
C PRO A 134 -2.79 14.59 1.46
N GLY A 135 -3.78 15.35 0.98
CA GLY A 135 -3.65 16.80 0.83
C GLY A 135 -2.70 17.28 -0.28
N LYS A 136 -2.02 16.37 -0.98
CA LYS A 136 -1.14 16.67 -2.12
C LYS A 136 -1.83 16.30 -3.44
N SER A 137 -1.49 17.01 -4.52
CA SER A 137 -2.06 16.82 -5.85
C SER A 137 -1.14 17.35 -6.94
N CYS A 138 -1.47 17.10 -8.21
CA CYS A 138 -0.79 17.77 -9.32
C CYS A 138 -0.81 19.30 -9.19
N HIS A 139 -1.91 19.89 -8.68
CA HIS A 139 -2.00 21.33 -8.48
C HIS A 139 -1.05 21.84 -7.39
N THR A 140 -0.85 21.08 -6.31
CA THR A 140 0.13 21.47 -5.28
C THR A 140 1.57 21.37 -5.80
N ALA A 141 1.87 20.36 -6.64
CA ALA A 141 3.16 20.24 -7.31
C ALA A 141 3.41 21.41 -8.26
N LEU A 142 2.43 21.77 -9.10
CA LEU A 142 2.56 22.90 -10.03
C LEU A 142 2.74 24.23 -9.30
N ARG A 143 2.02 24.47 -8.19
CA ARG A 143 2.21 25.67 -7.38
C ARG A 143 3.64 25.74 -6.82
N GLN A 144 4.14 24.61 -6.30
CA GLN A 144 5.50 24.56 -5.77
C GLN A 144 6.54 24.80 -6.86
N ILE A 145 6.40 24.20 -8.04
CA ILE A 145 7.28 24.48 -9.19
C ILE A 145 7.24 25.97 -9.56
N SER A 146 6.04 26.56 -9.63
CA SER A 146 5.89 27.99 -9.95
C SER A 146 6.57 28.89 -8.93
N SER A 147 6.60 28.52 -7.66
CA SER A 147 7.26 29.26 -6.58
C SER A 147 8.78 29.04 -6.58
N ASP A 148 9.21 27.79 -6.59
CA ASP A 148 10.59 27.41 -6.28
C ASP A 148 11.50 27.50 -7.50
N PHE A 149 10.93 27.44 -8.74
CA PHE A 149 11.69 27.47 -9.99
C PHE A 149 11.78 28.86 -10.62
N THR A 150 11.43 29.91 -9.87
CA THR A 150 11.58 31.29 -10.35
C THR A 150 13.06 31.60 -10.62
N GLY A 151 13.37 32.00 -11.88
CA GLY A 151 14.75 32.26 -12.31
C GLY A 151 15.58 31.05 -12.70
N VAL A 152 15.03 29.84 -12.63
CA VAL A 152 15.71 28.63 -13.11
C VAL A 152 15.79 28.64 -14.64
N VAL A 153 17.00 28.46 -15.17
CA VAL A 153 17.26 28.41 -16.62
C VAL A 153 17.24 26.97 -17.15
N TRP A 154 17.65 26.02 -16.31
CA TRP A 154 17.76 24.61 -16.66
C TRP A 154 17.00 23.73 -15.67
N PHE A 155 16.32 22.69 -16.17
CA PHE A 155 15.78 21.63 -15.33
C PHE A 155 16.12 20.26 -15.93
N ILE A 156 16.25 19.26 -15.08
CA ILE A 156 16.48 17.87 -15.48
C ILE A 156 15.22 17.08 -15.15
N GLU A 157 14.63 16.44 -16.19
CA GLU A 157 13.50 15.55 -16.03
C GLU A 157 14.00 14.11 -16.07
N GLY A 158 13.55 13.29 -15.11
CA GLY A 158 13.83 11.87 -15.06
C GLY A 158 12.59 11.06 -14.76
N ASP A 159 12.44 9.89 -15.38
CA ASP A 159 11.39 8.93 -15.07
C ASP A 159 11.96 7.53 -14.88
N ILE A 160 11.33 6.75 -13.99
CA ILE A 160 11.78 5.40 -13.67
C ILE A 160 10.99 4.41 -14.50
N GLN A 161 11.65 3.78 -15.44
CA GLN A 161 11.03 2.77 -16.28
C GLN A 161 10.64 1.54 -15.47
N GLY A 162 9.35 1.18 -15.53
CA GLY A 162 8.85 -0.05 -14.91
C GLY A 162 9.03 -0.11 -13.38
N CYS A 163 8.97 1.03 -12.68
CA CYS A 163 9.20 1.11 -11.24
C CYS A 163 8.46 0.02 -10.46
N PHE A 164 7.16 -0.18 -10.72
CA PHE A 164 6.36 -1.18 -10.00
C PHE A 164 6.72 -2.62 -10.36
N ASP A 165 7.15 -2.86 -11.58
CA ASP A 165 7.46 -4.22 -12.07
C ASP A 165 8.86 -4.67 -11.62
N ASN A 166 9.73 -3.73 -11.25
CA ASN A 166 11.13 -3.96 -10.89
C ASN A 166 11.45 -3.79 -9.41
N ILE A 167 10.46 -3.52 -8.54
CA ILE A 167 10.69 -3.43 -7.09
C ILE A 167 11.27 -4.74 -6.57
N ASN A 168 12.48 -4.70 -6.02
CA ASN A 168 13.06 -5.84 -5.33
C ASN A 168 12.37 -6.01 -3.96
N HIS A 169 11.72 -7.16 -3.74
CA HIS A 169 10.94 -7.43 -2.53
C HIS A 169 11.78 -7.36 -1.26
N GLU A 170 12.99 -7.95 -1.28
CA GLU A 170 13.84 -7.98 -0.08
C GLU A 170 14.42 -6.60 0.23
N LYS A 171 14.77 -5.81 -0.79
CA LYS A 171 15.17 -4.40 -0.60
C LYS A 171 14.05 -3.56 -0.02
N LEU A 172 12.82 -3.74 -0.50
CA LEU A 172 11.67 -3.04 0.07
C LEU A 172 11.47 -3.40 1.55
N ILE A 173 11.53 -4.67 1.89
CA ILE A 173 11.41 -5.12 3.28
C ILE A 173 12.59 -4.61 4.14
N GLU A 174 13.82 -4.59 3.60
CA GLU A 174 15.00 -4.02 4.28
C GLU A 174 14.75 -2.54 4.64
N ILE A 175 14.27 -1.74 3.69
CA ILE A 175 13.97 -0.32 3.91
C ILE A 175 12.87 -0.14 4.96
N LEU A 176 11.77 -0.89 4.85
CA LEU A 176 10.71 -0.86 5.85
C LEU A 176 11.23 -1.26 7.23
N SER A 177 12.17 -2.23 7.29
CA SER A 177 12.76 -2.71 8.54
C SER A 177 13.64 -1.67 9.25
N ARG A 178 14.04 -0.59 8.61
CA ARG A 178 14.75 0.51 9.26
C ARG A 178 13.88 1.16 10.33
N LYS A 179 12.59 1.39 10.06
CA LYS A 179 11.60 1.96 10.98
C LYS A 179 10.69 0.94 11.68
N ILE A 180 10.43 -0.20 11.04
CA ILE A 180 9.50 -1.21 11.54
C ILE A 180 10.28 -2.43 12.03
N LYS A 181 10.33 -2.64 13.35
CA LYS A 181 10.99 -3.79 13.97
C LYS A 181 10.01 -4.90 14.40
N ASP A 182 8.82 -4.92 13.81
CA ASP A 182 7.80 -5.95 14.00
C ASP A 182 7.85 -6.97 12.85
N SER A 183 8.51 -8.08 13.10
CA SER A 183 8.71 -9.13 12.09
C SER A 183 7.39 -9.75 11.60
N ARG A 184 6.37 -9.87 12.46
CA ARG A 184 5.05 -10.39 12.08
C ARG A 184 4.35 -9.44 11.13
N PHE A 185 4.42 -8.13 11.39
CA PHE A 185 3.85 -7.11 10.50
C PHE A 185 4.56 -7.07 9.15
N LEU A 186 5.90 -7.10 9.13
CA LEU A 186 6.67 -7.17 7.89
C LEU A 186 6.41 -8.46 7.09
N ASN A 187 6.12 -9.57 7.78
CA ASN A 187 5.79 -10.82 7.10
C ASN A 187 4.46 -10.73 6.34
N ILE A 188 3.46 -10.00 6.85
CA ILE A 188 2.21 -9.74 6.11
C ILE A 188 2.50 -9.00 4.80
N ILE A 189 3.35 -7.96 4.84
CA ILE A 189 3.74 -7.23 3.64
C ILE A 189 4.48 -8.16 2.66
N ARG A 190 5.40 -8.99 3.16
CA ARG A 190 6.11 -9.98 2.34
C ARG A 190 5.16 -10.97 1.68
N GLN A 191 4.11 -11.40 2.36
CA GLN A 191 3.10 -12.28 1.77
C GLN A 191 2.37 -11.59 0.61
N PHE A 192 1.96 -10.33 0.74
CA PHE A 192 1.35 -9.58 -0.37
C PHE A 192 2.26 -9.47 -1.58
N LEU A 193 3.55 -9.23 -1.37
CA LEU A 193 4.53 -9.13 -2.45
C LEU A 193 4.74 -10.47 -3.18
N LYS A 194 4.73 -11.59 -2.43
CA LYS A 194 5.00 -12.94 -2.93
C LYS A 194 3.73 -13.72 -3.33
N ALA A 195 2.55 -13.13 -3.21
CA ALA A 195 1.28 -13.81 -3.47
C ALA A 195 1.14 -14.35 -4.91
N GLY A 196 1.80 -13.72 -5.87
CA GLY A 196 1.71 -14.09 -7.28
C GLY A 196 0.43 -13.59 -7.94
N TYR A 197 0.17 -14.10 -9.15
CA TYR A 197 -1.05 -13.76 -9.88
C TYR A 197 -1.59 -14.95 -10.67
N ILE A 198 -2.89 -14.93 -10.93
CA ILE A 198 -3.57 -15.88 -11.81
C ILE A 198 -3.92 -15.16 -13.12
N GLU A 199 -3.48 -15.77 -14.21
CA GLU A 199 -3.75 -15.36 -15.58
C GLU A 199 -4.11 -16.58 -16.42
N ASN A 200 -5.23 -16.54 -17.13
CA ASN A 200 -5.71 -17.66 -17.94
C ASN A 200 -5.76 -18.98 -17.13
N TRP A 201 -6.24 -18.91 -15.88
CA TRP A 201 -6.35 -20.05 -14.94
C TRP A 201 -5.00 -20.69 -14.56
N LYS A 202 -3.86 -20.01 -14.86
CA LYS A 202 -2.54 -20.46 -14.45
C LYS A 202 -1.97 -19.54 -13.40
N TYR A 203 -1.40 -20.16 -12.35
CA TYR A 203 -0.68 -19.44 -11.32
C TYR A 203 0.70 -19.04 -11.83
N ASN A 204 1.09 -17.81 -11.57
CA ASN A 204 2.40 -17.24 -11.85
C ASN A 204 2.98 -16.65 -10.56
N ALA A 205 4.15 -17.11 -10.17
CA ALA A 205 4.87 -16.57 -9.03
C ALA A 205 5.42 -15.16 -9.33
N THR A 206 5.46 -14.30 -8.31
CA THR A 206 6.06 -12.97 -8.40
C THR A 206 7.37 -12.95 -7.62
N TYR A 207 8.46 -12.67 -8.32
CA TYR A 207 9.81 -12.58 -7.74
C TYR A 207 10.27 -11.13 -7.55
N SER A 208 9.68 -10.22 -8.31
CA SER A 208 9.90 -8.77 -8.24
C SER A 208 8.59 -8.04 -8.57
N GLY A 209 8.55 -6.77 -8.23
CA GLY A 209 7.42 -5.91 -8.52
C GLY A 209 6.27 -6.03 -7.51
N SER A 210 5.36 -5.09 -7.62
CA SER A 210 4.09 -5.08 -6.89
C SER A 210 2.94 -5.11 -7.88
N PRO A 211 1.91 -5.95 -7.70
CA PRO A 211 0.78 -5.98 -8.62
C PRO A 211 0.16 -4.58 -8.72
N GLN A 212 0.13 -4.04 -9.94
CA GLN A 212 -0.55 -2.78 -10.21
C GLN A 212 -2.05 -3.03 -10.01
N GLY A 213 -2.66 -2.39 -8.99
CA GLY A 213 -4.08 -2.56 -8.69
C GLY A 213 -4.39 -3.07 -7.29
N GLY A 214 -3.44 -3.64 -6.59
CA GLY A 214 -3.52 -3.75 -5.13
C GLY A 214 -3.47 -2.36 -4.50
N LEU A 215 -3.88 -2.21 -3.26
CA LEU A 215 -3.87 -0.92 -2.54
C LEU A 215 -2.49 -0.26 -2.48
N CYS A 216 -1.43 -1.04 -2.64
CA CYS A 216 -0.08 -0.54 -2.87
C CYS A 216 0.14 0.02 -4.28
N GLY A 217 -0.78 -0.21 -5.25
CA GLY A 217 -0.62 0.17 -6.66
C GLY A 217 -1.66 1.14 -7.21
N TYR A 218 -2.83 1.27 -6.59
CA TYR A 218 -3.95 1.99 -7.22
C TYR A 218 -4.08 3.47 -6.86
N ARG A 219 -3.59 3.91 -5.70
CA ARG A 219 -3.57 5.32 -5.30
C ARG A 219 -2.25 5.80 -4.71
N HIS A 220 -1.35 4.88 -4.44
CA HIS A 220 -0.08 5.23 -3.83
C HIS A 220 1.04 4.52 -4.57
N LYS A 221 1.91 5.27 -5.26
CA LYS A 221 3.31 4.87 -5.23
C LYS A 221 3.59 4.63 -3.75
N PRO A 222 4.15 3.46 -3.36
CA PRO A 222 4.49 3.29 -1.96
C PRO A 222 5.29 4.52 -1.55
N PRO A 223 4.86 5.23 -0.50
CA PRO A 223 5.50 6.45 -0.06
C PRO A 223 6.97 6.27 0.34
N TYR A 224 7.42 5.04 0.42
CA TYR A 224 8.78 4.63 0.78
C TYR A 224 9.68 4.33 -0.43
N VAL A 225 9.25 4.64 -1.66
CA VAL A 225 10.11 4.62 -2.87
C VAL A 225 10.82 5.98 -2.98
N ASP A 226 11.38 6.46 -1.88
CA ASP A 226 12.26 7.61 -1.90
C ASP A 226 13.71 7.14 -2.07
N LYS A 227 14.51 7.93 -2.71
CA LYS A 227 15.94 7.89 -3.08
C LYS A 227 16.78 6.60 -2.88
N ASP A 228 16.40 5.73 -1.92
CA ASP A 228 17.19 4.56 -1.50
C ASP A 228 16.81 3.23 -2.18
N ILE A 229 15.76 3.19 -3.02
CA ILE A 229 15.28 1.95 -3.69
C ILE A 229 15.92 1.76 -5.06
N MET A 230 16.63 2.76 -5.58
CA MET A 230 17.27 2.68 -6.87
C MET A 230 18.61 1.97 -6.80
N PRO A 231 18.87 0.98 -7.66
CA PRO A 231 20.23 0.56 -7.92
C PRO A 231 20.98 1.73 -8.57
N SER A 232 22.14 2.07 -8.03
CA SER A 232 23.14 2.94 -8.63
C SER A 232 23.55 2.43 -10.00
#